data_90fc1abdf9d53eaa840c69af2bcb41dc
#
_entry.id   90fc1abdf9d53eaa840c69af2bcb41dc
#
_cell.length_a   1.000
_cell.length_b   1.000
_cell.length_c   1.000
_cell.angle_alpha   90.00
_cell.angle_beta   90.00
_cell.angle_gamma   90.00
#
_symmetry.space_group_name_H-M   'P 1'
#
loop_
_entity.id
_entity.type
_entity.pdbx_description
1 polymer ?
#
loop_
_entity_poly.entity_id
_entity_poly.type
_entity_poly.pdbx_seq_one_letter_code
_entity_poly.pdbx_strand_id
1 'polypeptide(L)'
;MANHKHRQLPFSPLPAAMLLIAALLAGCGGGGGGNSNQTAPTTSTTPNTPAPQEPGAPTLTGNTALDGFNWLNYRRAQLGLSVLTRNSQVDAAALGHSNYLRLNNTVSHDQIVGAPGFTGVNLINRLAAAGYGLPGGYAIGEVISATPDTSGFYQAEELITAIYHRFVMFEPVFKEVGTGATTVSGGYTYFTADLTAVNGLGPGIGAGRLVNYPFNNQTNVPIDFFSDTESPDPVPNQNQVGYPISVHADSGRGGAGVVVRSFTITPRGGSALNTLLLSTATDSRTTGPVAAIIPLAPLRRGTVYDVSFDGTVNGVAAPRTWSFTTRQ
;
A
#
# COMPACT_ATOMS: atom_id res chain seq x y z
N MET A 1 -38.56 -59.84 17.15
CA MET A 1 -37.27 -59.45 16.52
C MET A 1 -37.54 -58.30 15.59
N ALA A 2 -37.32 -57.07 16.01
CA ALA A 2 -37.54 -55.88 15.23
C ALA A 2 -36.21 -55.16 15.02
N ASN A 3 -35.77 -55.05 13.75
CA ASN A 3 -34.54 -54.44 13.31
C ASN A 3 -34.74 -52.95 13.16
N HIS A 4 -34.15 -52.16 14.05
CA HIS A 4 -34.06 -50.70 13.91
C HIS A 4 -32.86 -50.34 13.01
N LYS A 5 -33.13 -49.92 11.78
CA LYS A 5 -32.17 -49.27 10.89
C LYS A 5 -32.02 -47.80 11.31
N HIS A 6 -30.85 -47.44 11.84
CA HIS A 6 -30.45 -46.05 12.00
C HIS A 6 -30.23 -45.38 10.63
N ARG A 7 -31.06 -44.40 10.27
CA ARG A 7 -30.83 -43.49 9.14
C ARG A 7 -29.76 -42.48 9.59
N GLN A 8 -28.60 -42.55 8.99
CA GLN A 8 -27.62 -41.43 9.04
C GLN A 8 -28.10 -40.34 8.08
N LEU A 9 -28.27 -39.13 8.59
CA LEU A 9 -28.50 -37.90 7.82
C LEU A 9 -27.17 -37.48 7.18
N PRO A 10 -27.15 -36.99 5.94
CA PRO A 10 -25.93 -36.53 5.31
C PRO A 10 -25.54 -35.19 5.93
N PHE A 11 -24.30 -35.11 6.45
CA PHE A 11 -23.66 -33.86 6.80
C PHE A 11 -23.43 -33.05 5.52
N SER A 12 -24.15 -31.94 5.37
CA SER A 12 -23.80 -30.92 4.39
C SER A 12 -22.53 -30.21 4.86
N PRO A 13 -21.48 -30.11 4.05
CA PRO A 13 -20.33 -29.28 4.39
C PRO A 13 -20.77 -27.81 4.37
N LEU A 14 -20.65 -27.13 5.50
CA LEU A 14 -20.71 -25.67 5.58
C LEU A 14 -19.66 -25.10 4.62
N PRO A 15 -19.98 -24.06 3.83
CA PRO A 15 -18.98 -23.40 3.03
C PRO A 15 -17.95 -22.77 3.98
N ALA A 16 -16.68 -23.17 3.84
CA ALA A 16 -15.56 -22.54 4.51
C ALA A 16 -15.57 -21.05 4.14
N ALA A 17 -15.90 -20.20 5.09
CA ALA A 17 -15.71 -18.77 4.97
C ALA A 17 -14.21 -18.53 4.80
N MET A 18 -13.79 -18.22 3.59
CA MET A 18 -12.40 -17.89 3.27
C MET A 18 -12.12 -16.52 3.88
N LEU A 19 -11.53 -16.52 5.10
CA LEU A 19 -11.07 -15.33 5.79
C LEU A 19 -9.77 -14.90 5.10
N LEU A 20 -9.82 -13.98 4.17
CA LEU A 20 -8.63 -13.30 3.67
C LEU A 20 -8.28 -12.21 4.65
N ILE A 21 -7.37 -12.52 5.54
CA ILE A 21 -6.67 -11.52 6.34
C ILE A 21 -5.59 -10.96 5.41
N ALA A 22 -5.82 -9.79 4.85
CA ALA A 22 -4.72 -8.99 4.35
C ALA A 22 -3.79 -8.75 5.53
N ALA A 23 -2.54 -9.17 5.40
CA ALA A 23 -1.56 -9.10 6.45
C ALA A 23 -1.49 -7.68 7.00
N LEU A 24 -1.91 -7.48 8.23
CA LEU A 24 -1.68 -6.26 8.98
C LEU A 24 -0.16 -6.14 9.15
N LEU A 25 0.46 -5.32 8.33
CA LEU A 25 1.85 -4.95 8.51
C LEU A 25 1.91 -4.00 9.71
N ALA A 26 2.26 -4.56 10.86
CA ALA A 26 2.50 -3.77 12.05
C ALA A 26 3.79 -2.96 11.85
N GLY A 27 3.65 -1.74 11.43
CA GLY A 27 4.73 -0.76 11.41
C GLY A 27 4.78 -0.04 12.74
N CYS A 28 5.78 -0.28 13.55
CA CYS A 28 5.98 0.37 14.83
C CYS A 28 7.14 1.35 14.77
N GLY A 29 6.91 2.60 15.13
CA GLY A 29 7.96 3.53 15.43
C GLY A 29 8.57 3.23 16.81
N GLY A 30 9.79 2.78 16.86
CA GLY A 30 10.57 2.65 18.09
C GLY A 30 11.20 3.97 18.48
N GLY A 31 10.69 4.65 19.51
CA GLY A 31 11.38 5.73 20.18
C GLY A 31 12.46 5.18 21.11
N GLY A 32 13.72 5.27 20.74
CA GLY A 32 14.88 5.01 21.60
C GLY A 32 15.62 6.33 21.89
N GLY A 33 15.57 6.83 23.11
CA GLY A 33 16.37 7.96 23.55
C GLY A 33 17.86 7.64 23.54
N GLY A 34 18.61 8.41 22.78
CA GLY A 34 20.07 8.42 22.80
C GLY A 34 20.53 9.83 22.49
N ASN A 35 21.09 10.47 23.53
CA ASN A 35 21.70 11.80 23.48
C ASN A 35 22.91 11.76 22.58
N SER A 36 22.84 12.36 21.41
CA SER A 36 24.03 12.77 20.65
C SER A 36 23.75 14.10 19.96
N ASN A 37 24.55 15.12 20.34
CA ASN A 37 24.63 16.40 19.67
C ASN A 37 24.97 16.20 18.19
N GLN A 38 23.99 16.21 17.33
CA GLN A 38 24.19 16.43 15.91
C GLN A 38 23.53 17.75 15.55
N THR A 39 24.36 18.67 15.08
CA THR A 39 23.98 19.93 14.45
C THR A 39 22.99 19.62 13.32
N ALA A 40 21.78 20.19 13.43
CA ALA A 40 20.77 20.06 12.39
C ALA A 40 21.34 20.58 11.05
N PRO A 41 21.15 19.86 9.94
CA PRO A 41 21.45 20.41 8.64
C PRO A 41 20.50 21.59 8.38
N THR A 42 21.07 22.73 8.04
CA THR A 42 20.34 23.92 7.60
C THR A 42 19.50 23.54 6.38
N THR A 43 18.20 23.46 6.58
CA THR A 43 17.21 23.34 5.50
C THR A 43 17.27 24.62 4.67
N SER A 44 17.85 24.52 3.48
CA SER A 44 17.63 25.54 2.45
C SER A 44 16.15 25.47 2.06
N THR A 45 15.36 26.44 2.49
CA THR A 45 14.01 26.67 2.00
C THR A 45 14.10 27.19 0.56
N THR A 46 14.23 26.27 -0.40
CA THR A 46 13.88 26.58 -1.79
C THR A 46 12.35 26.77 -1.83
N PRO A 47 11.84 27.86 -2.42
CA PRO A 47 10.40 28.00 -2.64
C PRO A 47 9.89 26.78 -3.38
N ASN A 48 8.90 26.13 -2.80
CA ASN A 48 8.28 24.95 -3.38
C ASN A 48 7.53 25.36 -4.66
N THR A 49 8.22 25.40 -5.79
CA THR A 49 7.55 25.51 -7.09
C THR A 49 6.76 24.23 -7.25
N PRO A 50 5.42 24.29 -7.36
CA PRO A 50 4.61 23.08 -7.57
C PRO A 50 5.21 22.30 -8.73
N ALA A 51 5.48 21.01 -8.52
CA ALA A 51 5.89 20.13 -9.62
C ALA A 51 4.86 20.27 -10.74
N PRO A 52 5.29 20.26 -12.04
CA PRO A 52 4.34 20.33 -13.14
C PRO A 52 3.25 19.28 -12.93
N GLN A 53 1.99 19.72 -12.92
CA GLN A 53 0.87 18.83 -12.68
C GLN A 53 0.85 17.76 -13.77
N GLU A 54 0.86 16.49 -13.40
CA GLU A 54 0.78 15.40 -14.36
C GLU A 54 -0.52 15.48 -15.16
N PRO A 55 -0.52 15.12 -16.46
CA PRO A 55 -1.74 15.16 -17.26
C PRO A 55 -2.88 14.33 -16.64
N GLY A 56 -4.05 14.95 -16.46
CA GLY A 56 -5.22 14.33 -15.85
C GLY A 56 -5.17 14.20 -14.32
N ALA A 57 -4.14 14.73 -13.66
CA ALA A 57 -4.09 14.75 -12.21
C ALA A 57 -5.24 15.59 -11.62
N PRO A 58 -5.81 15.19 -10.47
CA PRO A 58 -6.84 15.97 -9.82
C PRO A 58 -6.31 17.32 -9.35
N THR A 59 -7.21 18.28 -9.17
CA THR A 59 -6.89 19.60 -8.59
C THR A 59 -6.90 19.48 -7.07
N LEU A 60 -5.94 20.12 -6.39
CA LEU A 60 -5.93 20.24 -4.94
C LEU A 60 -7.16 21.01 -4.44
N THR A 61 -7.84 20.44 -3.45
CA THR A 61 -9.01 21.06 -2.79
C THR A 61 -8.63 21.78 -1.51
N GLY A 62 -7.45 21.51 -0.96
CA GLY A 62 -7.01 21.96 0.34
C GLY A 62 -7.55 21.11 1.51
N ASN A 63 -8.30 20.06 1.22
CA ASN A 63 -8.71 19.07 2.20
C ASN A 63 -7.80 17.83 2.06
N THR A 64 -6.87 17.65 2.99
CA THR A 64 -5.85 16.61 2.96
C THR A 64 -6.44 15.22 2.74
N ALA A 65 -7.53 14.87 3.45
CA ALA A 65 -8.16 13.56 3.32
C ALA A 65 -8.79 13.36 1.91
N LEU A 66 -9.52 14.36 1.41
CA LEU A 66 -10.12 14.30 0.07
C LEU A 66 -9.06 14.28 -1.03
N ASP A 67 -8.01 15.07 -0.88
CA ASP A 67 -6.92 15.13 -1.85
C ASP A 67 -6.16 13.80 -1.89
N GLY A 68 -5.91 13.17 -0.74
CA GLY A 68 -5.30 11.85 -0.66
C GLY A 68 -6.16 10.75 -1.33
N PHE A 69 -7.49 10.78 -1.11
CA PHE A 69 -8.44 9.92 -1.81
C PHE A 69 -8.39 10.12 -3.33
N ASN A 70 -8.42 11.37 -3.80
CA ASN A 70 -8.38 11.69 -5.21
C ASN A 70 -7.07 11.22 -5.87
N TRP A 71 -5.94 11.41 -5.17
CA TRP A 71 -4.63 10.99 -5.66
C TRP A 71 -4.50 9.47 -5.75
N LEU A 72 -4.93 8.74 -4.73
CA LEU A 72 -4.95 7.28 -4.76
C LEU A 72 -5.73 6.77 -5.98
N ASN A 73 -6.93 7.29 -6.20
CA ASN A 73 -7.77 6.87 -7.32
C ASN A 73 -7.18 7.27 -8.67
N TYR A 74 -6.52 8.41 -8.76
CA TYR A 74 -5.79 8.82 -9.97
C TYR A 74 -4.69 7.81 -10.29
N ARG A 75 -3.87 7.42 -9.32
CA ARG A 75 -2.82 6.41 -9.52
C ARG A 75 -3.40 5.03 -9.86
N ARG A 76 -4.46 4.61 -9.20
CA ARG A 76 -5.13 3.34 -9.52
C ARG A 76 -5.66 3.33 -10.96
N ALA A 77 -6.27 4.42 -11.42
CA ALA A 77 -6.74 4.55 -12.80
C ALA A 77 -5.61 4.48 -13.84
N GLN A 78 -4.44 5.07 -13.54
CA GLN A 78 -3.26 4.98 -14.41
C GLN A 78 -2.75 3.53 -14.59
N LEU A 79 -2.94 2.67 -13.58
CA LEU A 79 -2.62 1.25 -13.66
C LEU A 79 -3.73 0.42 -14.34
N GLY A 80 -4.88 1.01 -14.65
CA GLY A 80 -6.07 0.28 -15.12
C GLY A 80 -6.78 -0.50 -14.02
N LEU A 81 -6.54 -0.15 -12.75
CA LEU A 81 -7.26 -0.68 -11.60
C LEU A 81 -8.62 0.02 -11.46
N SER A 82 -9.60 -0.69 -10.91
CA SER A 82 -10.88 -0.07 -10.53
C SER A 82 -10.61 1.05 -9.51
N VAL A 83 -11.21 2.22 -9.76
CA VAL A 83 -11.26 3.28 -8.75
C VAL A 83 -12.13 2.85 -7.59
N LEU A 84 -11.77 3.28 -6.39
CA LEU A 84 -12.46 2.95 -5.16
C LEU A 84 -13.58 3.96 -4.89
N THR A 85 -14.73 3.46 -4.45
CA THR A 85 -15.84 4.31 -4.02
C THR A 85 -15.54 4.85 -2.62
N ARG A 86 -15.74 6.15 -2.40
CA ARG A 86 -15.62 6.73 -1.07
C ARG A 86 -16.78 6.30 -0.18
N ASN A 87 -16.47 5.88 1.06
CA ASN A 87 -17.46 5.48 2.04
C ASN A 87 -17.34 6.32 3.32
N SER A 88 -18.41 7.01 3.72
CA SER A 88 -18.37 7.94 4.85
C SER A 88 -18.18 7.29 6.21
N GLN A 89 -18.60 6.04 6.40
CA GLN A 89 -18.35 5.29 7.63
C GLN A 89 -16.87 4.87 7.71
N VAL A 90 -16.29 4.47 6.57
CA VAL A 90 -14.87 4.18 6.49
C VAL A 90 -14.02 5.45 6.66
N ASP A 91 -14.47 6.61 6.10
CA ASP A 91 -13.85 7.93 6.40
C ASP A 91 -13.86 8.23 7.91
N ALA A 92 -14.96 7.94 8.60
CA ALA A 92 -15.06 8.17 10.03
C ALA A 92 -14.09 7.29 10.85
N ALA A 93 -13.89 6.03 10.44
CA ALA A 93 -12.91 5.14 11.05
C ALA A 93 -11.49 5.66 10.84
N ALA A 94 -11.13 6.01 9.60
CA ALA A 94 -9.82 6.55 9.23
C ALA A 94 -9.51 7.89 9.95
N LEU A 95 -10.50 8.81 10.00
CA LEU A 95 -10.35 10.08 10.71
C LEU A 95 -10.19 9.86 12.23
N GLY A 96 -10.99 8.96 12.81
CA GLY A 96 -10.86 8.59 14.22
C GLY A 96 -9.47 8.07 14.54
N HIS A 97 -8.90 7.25 13.65
CA HIS A 97 -7.56 6.73 13.81
C HIS A 97 -6.48 7.81 13.65
N SER A 98 -6.54 8.64 12.62
CA SER A 98 -5.63 9.77 12.45
C SER A 98 -5.64 10.71 13.67
N ASN A 99 -6.83 10.94 14.27
CA ASN A 99 -6.95 11.75 15.48
C ASN A 99 -6.32 11.07 16.70
N TYR A 100 -6.50 9.76 16.86
CA TYR A 100 -5.84 8.97 17.89
C TYR A 100 -4.31 9.08 17.79
N LEU A 101 -3.75 8.87 16.58
CA LEU A 101 -2.31 8.96 16.34
C LEU A 101 -1.77 10.35 16.70
N ARG A 102 -2.47 11.40 16.30
CA ARG A 102 -2.13 12.79 16.64
C ARG A 102 -2.16 13.04 18.15
N LEU A 103 -3.19 12.59 18.86
CA LEU A 103 -3.36 12.81 20.29
C LEU A 103 -2.31 12.10 21.14
N ASN A 104 -1.84 10.94 20.66
CA ASN A 104 -0.86 10.13 21.37
C ASN A 104 0.56 10.27 20.80
N ASN A 105 0.77 11.14 19.79
CA ASN A 105 2.04 11.34 19.11
C ASN A 105 2.73 10.00 18.74
N THR A 106 2.00 9.13 18.07
CA THR A 106 2.45 7.78 17.70
C THR A 106 2.02 7.42 16.28
N VAL A 107 2.70 6.44 15.69
CA VAL A 107 2.29 5.78 14.45
C VAL A 107 2.15 4.30 14.75
N SER A 108 0.94 3.77 14.63
CA SER A 108 0.63 2.37 14.93
C SER A 108 -0.69 2.00 14.27
N HIS A 109 -0.84 0.77 13.82
CA HIS A 109 -2.11 0.22 13.35
C HIS A 109 -3.08 -0.10 14.48
N ASP A 110 -2.57 -0.34 15.69
CA ASP A 110 -3.39 -0.64 16.86
C ASP A 110 -3.50 0.57 17.78
N GLN A 111 -4.63 0.63 18.50
CA GLN A 111 -4.89 1.61 19.55
C GLN A 111 -4.91 0.95 20.93
N ILE A 112 -4.45 1.66 21.94
CA ILE A 112 -4.45 1.23 23.33
C ILE A 112 -5.76 1.63 23.99
N VAL A 113 -6.45 0.68 24.63
CA VAL A 113 -7.70 0.92 25.34
C VAL A 113 -7.50 1.98 26.43
N GLY A 114 -8.40 2.98 26.46
CA GLY A 114 -8.36 4.08 27.42
C GLY A 114 -7.43 5.22 27.07
N ALA A 115 -6.61 5.13 26.00
CA ALA A 115 -5.80 6.23 25.54
C ALA A 115 -6.68 7.32 24.86
N PRO A 116 -6.25 8.60 24.84
CA PRO A 116 -6.99 9.69 24.21
C PRO A 116 -7.37 9.40 22.77
N GLY A 117 -8.64 9.60 22.41
CA GLY A 117 -9.12 9.38 21.05
C GLY A 117 -9.32 7.91 20.65
N PHE A 118 -9.31 6.98 21.62
CA PHE A 118 -9.56 5.57 21.36
C PHE A 118 -10.91 5.34 20.68
N THR A 119 -10.90 4.62 19.55
CA THR A 119 -12.09 4.26 18.76
C THR A 119 -12.21 2.76 18.50
N GLY A 120 -11.16 1.98 18.78
CA GLY A 120 -11.13 0.52 18.63
C GLY A 120 -9.72 -0.01 18.51
N VAL A 121 -9.44 -1.17 19.07
CA VAL A 121 -8.08 -1.73 19.18
C VAL A 121 -7.44 -1.85 17.80
N ASN A 122 -8.13 -2.43 16.83
CA ASN A 122 -7.63 -2.67 15.48
C ASN A 122 -8.60 -2.12 14.42
N LEU A 123 -8.25 -2.23 13.16
CA LEU A 123 -9.07 -1.73 12.04
C LEU A 123 -10.51 -2.27 12.08
N ILE A 124 -10.70 -3.58 12.34
CA ILE A 124 -12.05 -4.18 12.41
C ILE A 124 -12.90 -3.49 13.50
N ASN A 125 -12.31 -3.27 14.66
CA ASN A 125 -13.02 -2.62 15.77
C ASN A 125 -13.36 -1.15 15.45
N ARG A 126 -12.46 -0.43 14.77
CA ARG A 126 -12.68 0.96 14.36
C ARG A 126 -13.76 1.07 13.28
N LEU A 127 -13.76 0.19 12.30
CA LEU A 127 -14.83 0.10 11.29
C LEU A 127 -16.18 -0.18 11.94
N ALA A 128 -16.25 -1.14 12.85
CA ALA A 128 -17.47 -1.47 13.59
C ALA A 128 -17.96 -0.29 14.45
N ALA A 129 -17.05 0.41 15.15
CA ALA A 129 -17.38 1.61 15.94
C ALA A 129 -17.90 2.76 15.08
N ALA A 130 -17.45 2.87 13.83
CA ALA A 130 -17.97 3.81 12.84
C ALA A 130 -19.28 3.35 12.15
N GLY A 131 -19.81 2.20 12.56
CA GLY A 131 -21.06 1.63 11.99
C GLY A 131 -20.86 0.90 10.66
N TYR A 132 -19.61 0.66 10.24
CA TYR A 132 -19.31 -0.10 9.03
C TYR A 132 -19.18 -1.58 9.34
N GLY A 133 -20.16 -2.37 8.87
CA GLY A 133 -20.16 -3.83 9.02
C GLY A 133 -19.27 -4.51 7.97
N LEU A 134 -18.83 -5.73 8.27
CA LEU A 134 -18.07 -6.58 7.37
C LEU A 134 -18.86 -7.84 6.97
N PRO A 135 -20.02 -7.71 6.30
CA PRO A 135 -20.84 -8.85 5.93
C PRO A 135 -20.27 -9.66 4.78
N GLY A 136 -20.55 -10.96 4.78
CA GLY A 136 -20.09 -11.89 3.73
C GLY A 136 -18.59 -12.10 3.72
N GLY A 137 -18.04 -12.45 2.56
CA GLY A 137 -16.60 -12.45 2.33
C GLY A 137 -16.10 -11.02 2.24
N TYR A 138 -15.01 -10.66 2.95
CA TYR A 138 -14.48 -9.32 2.97
C TYR A 138 -12.94 -9.31 2.84
N ALA A 139 -12.43 -8.16 2.43
CA ALA A 139 -11.01 -7.80 2.53
C ALA A 139 -10.92 -6.39 3.14
N ILE A 140 -9.92 -6.17 3.97
CA ILE A 140 -9.61 -4.87 4.57
C ILE A 140 -8.11 -4.62 4.53
N GLY A 141 -7.72 -3.36 4.44
CA GLY A 141 -6.32 -2.91 4.52
C GLY A 141 -6.26 -1.49 5.06
N GLU A 142 -5.17 -1.16 5.70
CA GLU A 142 -4.91 0.18 6.22
C GLU A 142 -3.51 0.61 5.87
N VAL A 143 -3.36 1.87 5.50
CA VAL A 143 -2.07 2.54 5.33
C VAL A 143 -2.06 3.87 6.06
N ILE A 144 -0.92 4.21 6.67
CA ILE A 144 -0.76 5.39 7.52
C ILE A 144 0.48 6.14 7.09
N SER A 145 0.33 7.45 6.82
CA SER A 145 1.44 8.38 6.64
C SER A 145 1.46 9.39 7.79
N ALA A 146 2.67 9.75 8.24
CA ALA A 146 2.89 10.76 9.25
C ALA A 146 4.07 11.64 8.85
N THR A 147 3.81 12.78 8.24
CA THR A 147 4.83 13.67 7.71
C THR A 147 4.54 15.14 8.06
N PRO A 148 5.52 16.06 8.00
CA PRO A 148 5.28 17.48 8.20
C PRO A 148 4.52 18.15 7.03
N ASP A 149 4.34 17.46 5.89
CA ASP A 149 3.58 17.98 4.74
C ASP A 149 2.07 17.88 5.01
N THR A 150 1.30 18.89 4.59
CA THR A 150 -0.16 18.92 4.72
C THR A 150 -0.89 18.54 3.42
N SER A 151 -0.17 18.38 2.32
CA SER A 151 -0.75 18.02 1.03
C SER A 151 -1.23 16.57 1.02
N GLY A 152 -2.50 16.35 0.77
CA GLY A 152 -3.04 15.00 0.61
C GLY A 152 -2.43 14.23 -0.55
N PHE A 153 -2.02 14.94 -1.62
CA PHE A 153 -1.29 14.32 -2.73
C PHE A 153 0.07 13.79 -2.27
N TYR A 154 0.79 14.57 -1.46
CA TYR A 154 2.06 14.15 -0.90
C TYR A 154 1.88 12.93 0.02
N GLN A 155 0.92 12.98 0.95
CA GLN A 155 0.63 11.86 1.87
C GLN A 155 0.36 10.55 1.12
N ALA A 156 -0.47 10.61 0.06
CA ALA A 156 -0.79 9.43 -0.72
C ALA A 156 0.39 8.95 -1.61
N GLU A 157 1.16 9.87 -2.21
CA GLU A 157 2.31 9.50 -3.05
C GLU A 157 3.46 8.93 -2.23
N GLU A 158 3.67 9.41 -1.00
CA GLU A 158 4.64 8.86 -0.06
C GLU A 158 4.31 7.40 0.27
N LEU A 159 3.05 7.11 0.58
CA LEU A 159 2.57 5.74 0.80
C LEU A 159 2.71 4.85 -0.46
N ILE A 160 2.49 5.42 -1.66
CA ILE A 160 2.73 4.69 -2.91
C ILE A 160 4.23 4.45 -3.12
N THR A 161 5.10 5.34 -2.66
CA THR A 161 6.55 5.17 -2.74
C THR A 161 7.02 4.04 -1.82
N ALA A 162 6.47 3.96 -0.61
CA ALA A 162 6.73 2.90 0.36
C ALA A 162 6.14 1.57 -0.12
N ILE A 163 7.01 0.54 -0.27
CA ILE A 163 6.66 -0.66 -1.06
C ILE A 163 5.57 -1.53 -0.44
N TYR A 164 5.57 -1.73 0.88
CA TYR A 164 4.55 -2.53 1.55
C TYR A 164 3.21 -1.81 1.61
N HIS A 165 3.21 -0.47 1.80
CA HIS A 165 1.99 0.34 1.71
C HIS A 165 1.44 0.35 0.28
N ARG A 166 2.30 0.44 -0.74
CA ARG A 166 1.91 0.32 -2.15
C ARG A 166 1.18 -1.00 -2.42
N PHE A 167 1.64 -2.12 -1.85
CA PHE A 167 0.99 -3.40 -2.02
C PHE A 167 -0.48 -3.38 -1.57
N VAL A 168 -0.78 -2.66 -0.48
CA VAL A 168 -2.16 -2.46 -0.02
C VAL A 168 -2.92 -1.50 -0.93
N MET A 169 -2.34 -0.34 -1.26
CA MET A 169 -3.02 0.70 -2.03
C MET A 169 -3.38 0.26 -3.46
N PHE A 170 -2.59 -0.64 -4.05
CA PHE A 170 -2.81 -1.16 -5.41
C PHE A 170 -3.41 -2.57 -5.43
N GLU A 171 -3.87 -3.09 -4.30
CA GLU A 171 -4.63 -4.35 -4.28
C GLU A 171 -5.88 -4.22 -5.16
N PRO A 172 -6.01 -5.04 -6.22
CA PRO A 172 -7.07 -4.86 -7.21
C PRO A 172 -8.47 -5.17 -6.71
N VAL A 173 -8.60 -5.97 -5.65
CA VAL A 173 -9.92 -6.49 -5.21
C VAL A 173 -10.64 -5.59 -4.22
N PHE A 174 -10.05 -4.49 -3.77
CA PHE A 174 -10.75 -3.50 -2.96
C PHE A 174 -11.85 -2.80 -3.78
N LYS A 175 -12.92 -2.36 -3.09
CA LYS A 175 -14.10 -1.71 -3.68
C LYS A 175 -14.31 -0.31 -3.15
N GLU A 176 -14.04 -0.10 -1.87
CA GLU A 176 -14.29 1.14 -1.16
C GLU A 176 -13.05 1.60 -0.41
N VAL A 177 -13.01 2.89 -0.12
CA VAL A 177 -11.97 3.50 0.71
C VAL A 177 -12.56 4.64 1.53
N GLY A 178 -12.06 4.79 2.74
CA GLY A 178 -12.23 5.99 3.54
C GLY A 178 -10.87 6.59 3.88
N THR A 179 -10.81 7.91 3.93
CA THR A 179 -9.59 8.64 4.26
C THR A 179 -9.83 9.64 5.38
N GLY A 180 -8.87 9.75 6.28
CA GLY A 180 -8.88 10.70 7.38
C GLY A 180 -7.53 11.38 7.51
N ALA A 181 -7.53 12.64 7.94
CA ALA A 181 -6.28 13.37 8.20
C ALA A 181 -6.45 14.35 9.37
N THR A 182 -5.42 14.46 10.19
CA THR A 182 -5.33 15.45 11.26
C THR A 182 -3.92 16.00 11.35
N THR A 183 -3.79 17.30 11.55
CA THR A 183 -2.49 18.00 11.59
C THR A 183 -2.24 18.61 12.96
N VAL A 184 -1.01 18.49 13.46
CA VAL A 184 -0.50 19.26 14.60
C VAL A 184 0.03 20.58 14.06
N SER A 185 -0.40 21.69 14.62
CA SER A 185 0.10 23.01 14.20
C SER A 185 1.63 23.08 14.31
N GLY A 186 2.31 23.33 13.19
CA GLY A 186 3.77 23.32 13.12
C GLY A 186 4.42 21.94 13.31
N GLY A 187 3.66 20.87 13.22
CA GLY A 187 4.11 19.48 13.40
C GLY A 187 3.69 18.57 12.27
N TYR A 188 3.45 17.30 12.61
CA TYR A 188 3.09 16.27 11.65
C TYR A 188 1.61 16.32 11.26
N THR A 189 1.33 15.93 10.01
CA THR A 189 0.03 15.51 9.53
C THR A 189 -0.02 14.00 9.58
N TYR A 190 -1.02 13.45 10.26
CA TYR A 190 -1.33 12.04 10.29
C TYR A 190 -2.45 11.78 9.29
N PHE A 191 -2.17 10.97 8.29
CA PHE A 191 -3.12 10.58 7.24
C PHE A 191 -3.32 9.07 7.28
N THR A 192 -4.57 8.63 7.31
CA THR A 192 -4.95 7.21 7.26
C THR A 192 -5.84 6.98 6.05
N ALA A 193 -5.60 5.89 5.32
CA ALA A 193 -6.53 5.37 4.32
C ALA A 193 -6.88 3.92 4.67
N ASP A 194 -8.18 3.68 4.90
CA ASP A 194 -8.77 2.37 5.14
C ASP A 194 -9.44 1.88 3.87
N LEU A 195 -8.98 0.73 3.34
CA LEU A 195 -9.49 0.14 2.12
C LEU A 195 -10.33 -1.09 2.44
N THR A 196 -11.46 -1.25 1.76
CA THR A 196 -12.39 -2.33 2.09
C THR A 196 -13.01 -2.96 0.83
N ALA A 197 -13.40 -4.22 0.97
CA ALA A 197 -14.37 -4.89 0.14
C ALA A 197 -15.28 -5.73 1.03
N VAL A 198 -16.58 -5.63 0.87
CA VAL A 198 -17.58 -6.43 1.61
C VAL A 198 -18.59 -7.07 0.64
N ASN A 199 -19.31 -8.10 1.09
CA ASN A 199 -20.18 -8.90 0.23
C ASN A 199 -19.44 -9.46 -0.99
N GLY A 200 -18.27 -10.03 -0.75
CA GLY A 200 -17.33 -10.52 -1.75
C GLY A 200 -16.33 -9.46 -2.23
N LEU A 201 -15.30 -9.92 -2.88
CA LEU A 201 -14.22 -9.11 -3.42
C LEU A 201 -14.68 -8.29 -4.63
N GLY A 202 -13.97 -7.21 -4.93
CA GLY A 202 -14.13 -6.43 -6.15
C GLY A 202 -13.78 -7.24 -7.41
N PRO A 203 -14.02 -6.66 -8.60
CA PRO A 203 -13.83 -7.37 -9.88
C PRO A 203 -12.37 -7.78 -10.11
N GLY A 204 -11.41 -7.08 -9.51
CA GLY A 204 -9.98 -7.30 -9.76
C GLY A 204 -9.60 -6.97 -11.20
N ILE A 205 -8.47 -7.52 -11.63
CA ILE A 205 -7.94 -7.39 -13.01
C ILE A 205 -8.10 -8.67 -13.83
N GLY A 206 -8.53 -9.75 -13.19
CA GLY A 206 -8.79 -11.05 -13.80
C GLY A 206 -7.67 -12.08 -13.63
N ALA A 207 -8.04 -13.33 -13.75
CA ALA A 207 -7.14 -14.47 -13.55
C ALA A 207 -5.93 -14.42 -14.50
N GLY A 208 -4.74 -14.73 -13.98
CA GLY A 208 -3.50 -14.77 -14.76
C GLY A 208 -2.97 -13.41 -15.21
N ARG A 209 -3.60 -12.29 -14.79
CA ARG A 209 -3.17 -10.94 -15.14
C ARG A 209 -2.41 -10.27 -14.01
N LEU A 210 -1.59 -9.29 -14.39
CA LEU A 210 -0.91 -8.40 -13.46
C LEU A 210 -0.86 -6.97 -14.01
N VAL A 211 -0.76 -6.01 -13.11
CA VAL A 211 -0.39 -4.62 -13.39
C VAL A 211 0.97 -4.35 -12.78
N ASN A 212 1.65 -3.32 -13.27
CA ASN A 212 2.99 -2.97 -12.81
C ASN A 212 3.11 -1.48 -12.46
N TYR A 213 3.96 -1.19 -11.49
CA TYR A 213 4.28 0.18 -11.11
C TYR A 213 5.82 0.33 -10.91
N PRO A 214 6.46 1.38 -11.45
CA PRO A 214 5.88 2.41 -12.31
C PRO A 214 5.19 1.83 -13.54
N PHE A 215 4.12 2.50 -14.04
CA PHE A 215 3.42 2.01 -15.23
C PHE A 215 4.21 2.26 -16.52
N ASN A 216 3.82 1.59 -17.61
CA ASN A 216 4.54 1.72 -18.87
C ASN A 216 4.51 3.16 -19.40
N ASN A 217 5.68 3.69 -19.76
CA ASN A 217 5.93 5.07 -20.19
C ASN A 217 5.66 6.15 -19.13
N GLN A 218 5.57 5.79 -17.86
CA GLN A 218 5.51 6.78 -16.79
C GLN A 218 6.75 7.68 -16.81
N THR A 219 6.55 8.97 -16.67
CA THR A 219 7.62 9.97 -16.56
C THR A 219 7.68 10.54 -15.16
N ASN A 220 8.73 11.30 -14.85
CA ASN A 220 8.95 11.94 -13.54
C ASN A 220 8.98 10.96 -12.36
N VAL A 221 9.32 9.69 -12.60
CA VAL A 221 9.45 8.69 -11.54
C VAL A 221 10.56 9.13 -10.57
N PRO A 222 10.35 9.08 -9.24
CA PRO A 222 11.40 9.34 -8.27
C PRO A 222 12.63 8.47 -8.52
N ILE A 223 13.80 8.99 -8.16
CA ILE A 223 15.06 8.24 -8.34
C ILE A 223 15.37 7.33 -7.15
N ASP A 224 14.81 7.63 -6.00
CA ASP A 224 15.15 7.03 -4.72
C ASP A 224 13.92 6.78 -3.84
N PHE A 225 14.17 5.96 -2.84
CA PHE A 225 13.29 5.63 -1.75
C PHE A 225 14.14 5.54 -0.47
N PHE A 226 13.65 6.08 0.63
CA PHE A 226 14.30 6.01 1.93
C PHE A 226 13.66 4.90 2.75
N SER A 227 14.28 3.72 2.75
CA SER A 227 13.66 2.49 3.29
C SER A 227 13.40 2.54 4.80
N ASP A 228 14.25 3.24 5.58
CA ASP A 228 14.07 3.41 7.03
C ASP A 228 12.81 4.22 7.39
N THR A 229 12.16 4.90 6.42
CA THR A 229 10.89 5.61 6.62
C THR A 229 9.69 4.69 6.53
N GLU A 230 9.85 3.47 6.02
CA GLU A 230 8.81 2.45 5.98
C GLU A 230 9.01 1.44 7.11
N SER A 231 7.93 1.07 7.79
CA SER A 231 7.99 0.03 8.81
C SER A 231 7.01 -1.11 8.46
N PRO A 232 7.52 -2.37 8.37
CA PRO A 232 8.92 -2.75 8.54
C PRO A 232 9.82 -2.23 7.43
N ASP A 233 11.11 -1.99 7.73
CA ASP A 233 12.11 -1.59 6.75
C ASP A 233 12.35 -2.71 5.72
N PRO A 234 12.12 -2.46 4.42
CA PRO A 234 12.32 -3.47 3.38
C PRO A 234 13.79 -3.73 3.02
N VAL A 235 14.70 -2.80 3.32
CA VAL A 235 16.14 -2.92 2.99
C VAL A 235 17.00 -2.61 4.22
N PRO A 236 17.03 -3.48 5.24
CA PRO A 236 17.77 -3.26 6.47
C PRO A 236 19.23 -2.89 6.22
N ASN A 237 19.71 -1.87 6.92
CA ASN A 237 21.07 -1.33 6.85
C ASN A 237 21.42 -0.51 5.60
N GLN A 238 20.42 -0.14 4.78
CA GLN A 238 20.65 0.73 3.62
C GLN A 238 19.47 1.65 3.38
N ASN A 239 19.48 2.84 3.98
CA ASN A 239 18.34 3.77 3.96
C ASN A 239 18.04 4.31 2.54
N GLN A 240 19.01 4.90 1.83
CA GLN A 240 18.77 5.46 0.50
C GLN A 240 19.01 4.43 -0.60
N VAL A 241 17.94 3.96 -1.21
CA VAL A 241 17.92 2.95 -2.29
C VAL A 241 17.19 3.50 -3.53
N GLY A 242 17.16 2.75 -4.62
CA GLY A 242 16.42 3.13 -5.83
C GLY A 242 14.90 3.00 -5.63
N TYR A 243 14.15 3.74 -6.44
CA TYR A 243 12.69 3.68 -6.41
C TYR A 243 12.18 2.25 -6.65
N PRO A 244 11.29 1.70 -5.80
CA PRO A 244 10.82 0.32 -5.92
C PRO A 244 9.97 0.10 -7.18
N ILE A 245 10.13 -1.06 -7.80
CA ILE A 245 9.37 -1.50 -8.97
C ILE A 245 8.55 -2.73 -8.58
N SER A 246 7.25 -2.73 -8.85
CA SER A 246 6.34 -3.78 -8.38
C SER A 246 5.40 -4.31 -9.46
N VAL A 247 4.91 -5.53 -9.24
CA VAL A 247 3.81 -6.15 -9.97
C VAL A 247 2.73 -6.58 -8.99
N HIS A 248 1.46 -6.47 -9.41
CA HIS A 248 0.29 -6.74 -8.58
C HIS A 248 -0.71 -7.58 -9.37
N ALA A 249 -1.26 -8.60 -8.74
CA ALA A 249 -2.31 -9.49 -9.23
C ALA A 249 -3.48 -9.51 -8.23
N ASP A 250 -4.58 -10.15 -8.58
CA ASP A 250 -5.73 -10.28 -7.69
C ASP A 250 -5.42 -11.18 -6.50
N SER A 251 -5.66 -10.71 -5.27
CA SER A 251 -5.66 -11.57 -4.09
C SER A 251 -6.97 -12.37 -3.97
N GLY A 252 -6.95 -13.41 -3.11
CA GLY A 252 -8.16 -14.14 -2.74
C GLY A 252 -8.82 -14.99 -3.80
N ARG A 253 -8.20 -15.18 -4.95
CA ARG A 253 -8.76 -16.02 -6.03
C ARG A 253 -8.21 -17.45 -6.05
N GLY A 254 -7.51 -17.84 -4.98
CA GLY A 254 -6.83 -19.14 -4.86
C GLY A 254 -5.56 -19.21 -5.72
N GLY A 255 -4.76 -20.24 -5.50
CA GLY A 255 -3.51 -20.48 -6.22
C GLY A 255 -2.26 -19.95 -5.52
N ALA A 256 -1.11 -20.07 -6.18
CA ALA A 256 0.22 -19.75 -5.63
C ALA A 256 0.56 -18.27 -5.70
N GLY A 257 -0.35 -17.41 -6.20
CA GLY A 257 -0.07 -15.99 -6.38
C GLY A 257 0.94 -15.72 -7.48
N VAL A 258 1.76 -14.69 -7.28
CA VAL A 258 2.86 -14.31 -8.18
C VAL A 258 4.10 -15.13 -7.83
N VAL A 259 4.58 -15.92 -8.80
CA VAL A 259 5.85 -16.66 -8.70
C VAL A 259 6.85 -16.03 -9.66
N VAL A 260 7.95 -15.51 -9.14
CA VAL A 260 8.99 -14.82 -9.90
C VAL A 260 10.04 -15.83 -10.38
N ARG A 261 10.32 -15.85 -11.68
CA ARG A 261 11.49 -16.53 -12.27
C ARG A 261 12.62 -15.54 -12.47
N SER A 262 12.32 -14.38 -13.03
CA SER A 262 13.26 -13.27 -13.11
C SER A 262 12.54 -11.93 -13.04
N PHE A 263 13.17 -10.94 -12.42
CA PHE A 263 12.66 -9.58 -12.34
C PHE A 263 13.87 -8.63 -12.36
N THR A 264 14.00 -7.87 -13.42
CA THR A 264 15.21 -7.06 -13.68
C THR A 264 14.84 -5.65 -14.11
N ILE A 265 15.74 -4.71 -13.81
CA ILE A 265 15.70 -3.32 -14.29
C ILE A 265 17.05 -2.95 -14.89
N THR A 266 17.02 -2.28 -16.05
CA THR A 266 18.23 -1.93 -16.81
C THR A 266 18.09 -0.49 -17.30
N PRO A 267 19.07 0.41 -17.06
CA PRO A 267 19.09 1.68 -17.76
C PRO A 267 19.27 1.42 -19.26
N ARG A 268 18.46 2.08 -20.08
CA ARG A 268 18.46 1.82 -21.54
C ARG A 268 19.85 1.94 -22.12
N GLY A 269 20.31 0.89 -22.79
CA GLY A 269 21.67 0.80 -23.33
C GLY A 269 22.77 0.44 -22.32
N GLY A 270 22.42 0.12 -21.06
CA GLY A 270 23.35 -0.26 -19.99
C GLY A 270 23.23 -1.73 -19.57
N SER A 271 23.73 -2.03 -18.39
CA SER A 271 23.63 -3.34 -17.75
C SER A 271 22.56 -3.36 -16.66
N ALA A 272 22.02 -4.53 -16.35
CA ALA A 272 21.06 -4.70 -15.27
C ALA A 272 21.62 -4.22 -13.92
N LEU A 273 20.74 -3.58 -13.14
CA LEU A 273 21.09 -3.09 -11.81
C LEU A 273 21.06 -4.22 -10.78
N ASN A 274 21.84 -4.06 -9.71
CA ASN A 274 21.71 -4.90 -8.52
C ASN A 274 20.42 -4.51 -7.79
N THR A 275 19.59 -5.52 -7.48
CA THR A 275 18.30 -5.33 -6.84
C THR A 275 18.08 -6.30 -5.69
N LEU A 276 17.32 -5.89 -4.68
CA LEU A 276 16.70 -6.78 -3.72
C LEU A 276 15.36 -7.25 -4.30
N LEU A 277 15.11 -8.56 -4.28
CA LEU A 277 13.82 -9.12 -4.66
C LEU A 277 12.93 -9.30 -3.43
N LEU A 278 11.73 -8.75 -3.47
CA LEU A 278 10.65 -8.99 -2.52
C LEU A 278 9.60 -9.89 -3.19
N SER A 279 9.45 -11.09 -2.69
CA SER A 279 8.47 -12.08 -3.11
C SER A 279 8.14 -13.02 -1.95
N THR A 280 7.10 -13.80 -2.04
CA THR A 280 6.76 -14.81 -1.02
C THR A 280 7.89 -15.79 -0.71
N ALA A 281 8.84 -15.97 -1.64
CA ALA A 281 9.99 -16.85 -1.45
C ALA A 281 11.19 -16.19 -0.74
N THR A 282 11.29 -14.85 -0.79
CA THR A 282 12.47 -14.11 -0.32
C THR A 282 12.16 -13.15 0.83
N ASP A 283 10.88 -12.82 1.04
CA ASP A 283 10.44 -11.86 2.05
C ASP A 283 9.11 -12.31 2.67
N SER A 284 9.10 -12.50 3.99
CA SER A 284 7.91 -12.95 4.74
C SER A 284 6.79 -11.89 4.83
N ARG A 285 7.07 -10.64 4.49
CA ARG A 285 6.09 -9.54 4.46
C ARG A 285 5.39 -9.41 3.12
N THR A 286 6.00 -9.94 2.05
CA THR A 286 5.41 -9.94 0.72
C THR A 286 4.36 -11.04 0.61
N THR A 287 3.11 -10.66 0.34
CA THR A 287 1.98 -11.58 0.18
C THR A 287 1.91 -12.19 -1.22
N GLY A 288 1.10 -13.23 -1.39
CA GLY A 288 1.02 -14.00 -2.65
C GLY A 288 0.75 -13.22 -3.93
N PRO A 289 -0.13 -12.18 -3.96
CA PRO A 289 -0.51 -11.53 -5.22
C PRO A 289 0.49 -10.48 -5.72
N VAL A 290 1.60 -10.26 -5.02
CA VAL A 290 2.54 -9.17 -5.35
C VAL A 290 4.00 -9.65 -5.39
N ALA A 291 4.82 -8.91 -6.11
CA ALA A 291 6.28 -8.99 -6.03
C ALA A 291 6.89 -7.61 -6.36
N ALA A 292 8.10 -7.36 -5.88
CA ALA A 292 8.82 -6.14 -6.20
C ALA A 292 10.33 -6.37 -6.28
N ILE A 293 11.02 -5.45 -6.96
CA ILE A 293 12.47 -5.28 -6.87
C ILE A 293 12.79 -3.87 -6.39
N ILE A 294 13.80 -3.76 -5.55
CA ILE A 294 14.33 -2.49 -5.06
C ILE A 294 15.78 -2.39 -5.55
N PRO A 295 16.11 -1.43 -6.45
CA PRO A 295 17.51 -1.19 -6.82
C PRO A 295 18.32 -0.77 -5.59
N LEU A 296 19.47 -1.39 -5.37
CA LEU A 296 20.30 -1.13 -4.18
C LEU A 296 21.08 0.19 -4.23
N ALA A 297 20.86 1.00 -5.26
CA ALA A 297 21.40 2.36 -5.38
C ALA A 297 20.35 3.26 -6.04
N PRO A 298 20.32 4.55 -5.74
CA PRO A 298 19.44 5.51 -6.41
C PRO A 298 19.56 5.43 -7.93
N LEU A 299 18.42 5.58 -8.60
CA LEU A 299 18.36 5.62 -10.06
C LEU A 299 18.99 6.92 -10.59
N ARG A 300 19.45 6.90 -11.82
CA ARG A 300 19.99 8.12 -12.48
C ARG A 300 18.84 9.03 -12.90
N ARG A 301 19.02 10.34 -12.77
CA ARG A 301 18.07 11.35 -13.21
C ARG A 301 17.91 11.33 -14.73
N GLY A 302 16.73 11.70 -15.23
CA GLY A 302 16.42 11.85 -16.65
C GLY A 302 16.69 10.60 -17.50
N THR A 303 16.66 9.42 -16.88
CA THR A 303 17.08 8.16 -17.51
C THR A 303 15.89 7.27 -17.78
N VAL A 304 15.84 6.69 -18.98
CA VAL A 304 14.87 5.65 -19.32
C VAL A 304 15.37 4.32 -18.78
N TYR A 305 14.51 3.64 -18.04
CA TYR A 305 14.74 2.29 -17.54
C TYR A 305 13.81 1.30 -18.22
N ASP A 306 14.38 0.21 -18.70
CA ASP A 306 13.65 -0.95 -19.24
C ASP A 306 13.55 -2.00 -18.12
N VAL A 307 12.33 -2.50 -17.89
CA VAL A 307 12.02 -3.49 -16.86
C VAL A 307 11.53 -4.77 -17.53
N SER A 308 11.99 -5.91 -17.03
CA SER A 308 11.55 -7.23 -17.48
C SER A 308 11.14 -8.09 -16.29
N PHE A 309 9.93 -8.60 -16.33
CA PHE A 309 9.40 -9.59 -15.40
C PHE A 309 9.09 -10.88 -16.16
N ASP A 310 9.58 -12.01 -15.70
CA ASP A 310 9.15 -13.35 -16.09
C ASP A 310 8.72 -14.12 -14.86
N GLY A 311 7.53 -14.72 -14.95
CA GLY A 311 6.92 -15.43 -13.85
C GLY A 311 5.54 -15.96 -14.19
N THR A 312 4.81 -16.35 -13.15
CA THR A 312 3.43 -16.83 -13.28
C THR A 312 2.53 -16.13 -12.28
N VAL A 313 1.25 -16.04 -12.63
CA VAL A 313 0.16 -15.66 -11.72
C VAL A 313 -0.78 -16.85 -11.60
N ASN A 314 -0.87 -17.44 -10.40
CA ASN A 314 -1.66 -18.63 -10.13
C ASN A 314 -1.35 -19.79 -11.12
N GLY A 315 -0.06 -19.96 -11.46
CA GLY A 315 0.43 -20.98 -12.39
C GLY A 315 0.31 -20.61 -13.88
N VAL A 316 -0.35 -19.51 -14.23
CA VAL A 316 -0.45 -19.03 -15.62
C VAL A 316 0.74 -18.13 -15.92
N ALA A 317 1.45 -18.37 -17.02
CA ALA A 317 2.58 -17.54 -17.43
C ALA A 317 2.14 -16.09 -17.67
N ALA A 318 2.85 -15.13 -17.08
CA ALA A 318 2.54 -13.72 -17.13
C ALA A 318 3.80 -12.85 -17.38
N PRO A 319 4.57 -13.11 -18.44
CA PRO A 319 5.75 -12.31 -18.75
C PRO A 319 5.34 -10.86 -19.06
N ARG A 320 6.18 -9.90 -18.66
CA ARG A 320 5.93 -8.47 -18.86
C ARG A 320 7.22 -7.71 -19.10
N THR A 321 7.18 -6.79 -20.08
CA THR A 321 8.24 -5.81 -20.29
C THR A 321 7.62 -4.43 -20.40
N TRP A 322 8.26 -3.41 -19.78
CA TRP A 322 7.82 -2.03 -19.84
C TRP A 322 9.00 -1.09 -19.62
N SER A 323 8.78 0.19 -19.82
CA SER A 323 9.78 1.19 -19.48
C SER A 323 9.17 2.38 -18.75
N PHE A 324 10.00 3.12 -18.03
CA PHE A 324 9.66 4.38 -17.40
C PHE A 324 10.86 5.34 -17.46
N THR A 325 10.60 6.63 -17.19
CA THR A 325 11.64 7.68 -17.18
C THR A 325 11.66 8.36 -15.83
N THR A 326 12.84 8.45 -15.24
CA THR A 326 13.03 9.14 -13.97
C THR A 326 12.96 10.66 -14.14
N ARG A 327 12.63 11.36 -13.04
CA ARG A 327 12.67 12.83 -12.99
C ARG A 327 14.07 13.38 -13.34
N GLN A 328 14.08 14.61 -13.90
CA GLN A 328 15.30 15.37 -14.25
C GLN A 328 16.09 15.77 -13.00
#